data_21426fc2a5885535a83a090bb76df53b
#
_entry.id   21426fc2a5885535a83a090bb76df53b
#
_cell.length_a   1.000
_cell.length_b   1.000
_cell.length_c   1.000
_cell.angle_alpha   90.00
_cell.angle_beta   90.00
_cell.angle_gamma   90.00
#
_symmetry.space_group_name_H-M   'P 1'
#
loop_
_entity.id
_entity.type
_entity.pdbx_description
1 polymer ?
#
loop_
_entity_poly.entity_id
_entity_poly.type
_entity_poly.pdbx_seq_one_letter_code
_entity_poly.pdbx_strand_id
1 'polypeptide(L)'
;MLGKLAVIGTGNIGAVLVLEAARRGLAKEVAAVDVKEPDVAKGKALDCAEGSPVIGCDVKIVGSRDFAIMDGADIVINTAGVPRSKRPDGTIPTREELLATNLGITDAVADAIKSNCPDATIISIANPLDAIVYRLEGMTLLVVNAS
;
A
#
# COMPACT_ATOMS: atom_id res chain seq x y z
N MET A 1 5.29 14.36 13.43
CA MET A 1 5.81 13.09 12.90
C MET A 1 4.88 11.97 13.34
N LEU A 2 4.40 11.18 12.39
CA LEU A 2 3.54 10.01 12.67
C LEU A 2 4.32 8.93 13.41
N GLY A 3 3.63 8.07 14.15
CA GLY A 3 4.21 6.86 14.74
C GLY A 3 4.57 5.85 13.66
N LYS A 4 3.57 5.46 12.86
CA LYS A 4 3.73 4.50 11.77
C LYS A 4 2.91 4.90 10.54
N LEU A 5 3.51 4.75 9.36
CA LEU A 5 2.86 4.87 8.07
C LEU A 5 2.96 3.53 7.32
N ALA A 6 1.85 2.99 6.88
CA ALA A 6 1.83 1.76 6.08
C ALA A 6 1.55 2.06 4.61
N VAL A 7 2.23 1.36 3.71
CA VAL A 7 2.00 1.40 2.26
C VAL A 7 1.63 -0.01 1.80
N ILE A 8 0.42 -0.19 1.28
CA ILE A 8 -0.07 -1.45 0.74
C ILE A 8 0.07 -1.45 -0.78
N GLY A 9 0.75 -2.45 -1.31
CA GLY A 9 1.16 -2.54 -2.70
C GLY A 9 2.52 -1.85 -2.91
N THR A 10 3.56 -2.64 -3.15
CA THR A 10 4.92 -2.15 -3.39
C THR A 10 5.34 -2.23 -4.86
N GLY A 11 4.37 -2.02 -5.76
CA GLY A 11 4.63 -1.81 -7.18
C GLY A 11 5.46 -0.55 -7.42
N ASN A 12 5.42 -0.03 -8.65
CA ASN A 12 6.23 1.16 -8.99
C ASN A 12 5.88 2.38 -8.12
N ILE A 13 4.60 2.63 -7.90
CA ILE A 13 4.14 3.79 -7.12
C ILE A 13 4.42 3.56 -5.63
N GLY A 14 4.01 2.42 -5.08
CA GLY A 14 4.17 2.15 -3.65
C GLY A 14 5.63 2.14 -3.19
N ALA A 15 6.54 1.60 -4.01
CA ALA A 15 7.97 1.63 -3.68
C ALA A 15 8.53 3.06 -3.58
N VAL A 16 8.12 3.95 -4.50
CA VAL A 16 8.50 5.37 -4.45
C VAL A 16 7.91 6.05 -3.21
N LEU A 17 6.67 5.74 -2.85
CA LEU A 17 6.04 6.28 -1.65
C LEU A 17 6.75 5.86 -0.37
N VAL A 18 7.16 4.59 -0.27
CA VAL A 18 7.97 4.10 0.87
C VAL A 18 9.26 4.91 1.00
N LEU A 19 10.00 5.06 -0.09
CA LEU A 19 11.24 5.83 -0.11
C LEU A 19 11.02 7.30 0.25
N GLU A 20 10.03 7.97 -0.35
CA GLU A 20 9.73 9.38 -0.09
C GLU A 20 9.22 9.61 1.34
N ALA A 21 8.38 8.73 1.86
CA ALA A 21 7.92 8.81 3.25
C ALA A 21 9.10 8.72 4.24
N ALA A 22 10.03 7.81 4.00
CA ALA A 22 11.22 7.66 4.79
C ALA A 22 12.15 8.88 4.65
N ARG A 23 12.48 9.28 3.41
CA ARG A 23 13.36 10.42 3.12
C ARG A 23 12.88 11.73 3.74
N ARG A 24 11.58 11.93 3.79
CA ARG A 24 10.96 13.14 4.39
C ARG A 24 10.74 13.02 5.89
N GLY A 25 11.03 11.87 6.49
CA GLY A 25 10.80 11.65 7.92
C GLY A 25 9.33 11.79 8.33
N LEU A 26 8.39 11.34 7.49
CA LEU A 26 6.95 11.52 7.75
C LEU A 26 6.46 10.70 8.94
N ALA A 27 7.10 9.55 9.19
CA ALA A 27 6.79 8.65 10.30
C ALA A 27 8.07 8.11 10.93
N LYS A 28 7.99 7.63 12.16
CA LYS A 28 9.12 6.92 12.82
C LYS A 28 9.35 5.55 12.22
N GLU A 29 8.28 4.91 11.72
CA GLU A 29 8.32 3.63 11.05
C GLU A 29 7.50 3.68 9.75
N VAL A 30 8.05 3.15 8.66
CA VAL A 30 7.35 2.93 7.39
C VAL A 30 7.25 1.44 7.14
N ALA A 31 6.02 0.91 7.07
CA ALA A 31 5.72 -0.49 6.80
C ALA A 31 5.29 -0.66 5.35
N ALA A 32 6.00 -1.48 4.59
CA ALA A 32 5.71 -1.80 3.20
C ALA A 32 5.08 -3.20 3.11
N VAL A 33 3.85 -3.31 2.61
CA VAL A 33 3.14 -4.58 2.49
C VAL A 33 2.86 -4.91 1.03
N ASP A 34 3.20 -6.11 0.60
CA ASP A 34 2.80 -6.64 -0.71
C ASP A 34 2.72 -8.16 -0.66
N VAL A 35 1.59 -8.71 -1.05
CA VAL A 35 1.33 -10.17 -1.02
C VAL A 35 2.01 -10.95 -2.15
N LYS A 36 2.63 -10.26 -3.11
CA LYS A 36 3.28 -10.88 -4.27
C LYS A 36 4.51 -11.72 -3.88
N GLU A 37 4.69 -12.79 -4.64
CA GLU A 37 5.89 -13.64 -4.61
C GLU A 37 6.90 -13.22 -5.70
N PRO A 38 8.22 -13.37 -5.46
CA PRO A 38 8.85 -13.55 -4.15
C PRO A 38 8.58 -12.33 -3.24
N ASP A 39 9.06 -12.31 -2.01
CA ASP A 39 8.78 -11.22 -1.04
C ASP A 39 9.38 -9.87 -1.50
N VAL A 40 8.69 -9.24 -2.45
CA VAL A 40 9.12 -7.99 -3.08
C VAL A 40 9.11 -6.84 -2.08
N ALA A 41 8.14 -6.82 -1.17
CA ALA A 41 8.03 -5.78 -0.15
C ALA A 41 9.26 -5.79 0.77
N LYS A 42 9.69 -6.96 1.20
CA LYS A 42 10.89 -7.13 2.03
C LYS A 42 12.15 -6.67 1.32
N GLY A 43 12.34 -7.07 0.07
CA GLY A 43 13.50 -6.66 -0.73
C GLY A 43 13.57 -5.13 -0.90
N LYS A 44 12.46 -4.50 -1.29
CA LYS A 44 12.40 -3.04 -1.47
C LYS A 44 12.57 -2.26 -0.16
N ALA A 45 12.00 -2.76 0.93
CA ALA A 45 12.19 -2.15 2.24
C ALA A 45 13.66 -2.21 2.68
N LEU A 46 14.34 -3.34 2.42
CA LEU A 46 15.76 -3.50 2.70
C LEU A 46 16.60 -2.53 1.88
N ASP A 47 16.37 -2.43 0.57
CA ASP A 47 17.07 -1.48 -0.30
C ASP A 47 16.93 -0.03 0.20
N CYS A 48 15.71 0.35 0.59
CA CYS A 48 15.46 1.68 1.17
C CYS A 48 16.18 1.87 2.51
N ALA A 49 16.18 0.87 3.38
CA ALA A 49 16.83 0.93 4.68
C ALA A 49 18.35 1.02 4.56
N GLU A 50 18.96 0.27 3.65
CA GLU A 50 20.40 0.33 3.39
C GLU A 50 20.84 1.66 2.76
N GLY A 51 19.98 2.28 1.94
CA GLY A 51 20.21 3.61 1.37
C GLY A 51 19.98 4.77 2.36
N SER A 52 19.28 4.54 3.45
CA SER A 52 18.85 5.58 4.41
C SER A 52 20.02 6.39 5.01
N PRO A 53 21.16 5.80 5.42
CA PRO A 53 22.29 6.57 5.93
C PRO A 53 22.87 7.55 4.91
N VAL A 54 22.87 7.20 3.63
CA VAL A 54 23.41 8.05 2.55
C VAL A 54 22.59 9.33 2.39
N ILE A 55 21.27 9.26 2.63
CA ILE A 55 20.36 10.39 2.51
C ILE A 55 20.06 11.07 3.85
N GLY A 56 20.74 10.65 4.93
CA GLY A 56 20.55 11.22 6.27
C GLY A 56 19.20 10.90 6.89
N CYS A 57 18.63 9.76 6.57
CA CYS A 57 17.32 9.32 7.07
C CYS A 57 17.51 8.32 8.23
N ASP A 58 16.76 8.56 9.33
CA ASP A 58 16.74 7.69 10.51
C ASP A 58 15.32 7.15 10.75
N VAL A 59 14.69 6.63 9.72
CA VAL A 59 13.35 6.03 9.77
C VAL A 59 13.49 4.52 9.71
N LYS A 60 12.80 3.83 10.60
CA LYS A 60 12.71 2.36 10.53
C LYS A 60 11.84 1.97 9.33
N ILE A 61 12.40 1.20 8.40
CA ILE A 61 11.68 0.72 7.22
C ILE A 61 11.61 -0.80 7.30
N VAL A 62 10.38 -1.34 7.22
CA VAL A 62 10.12 -2.78 7.27
C VAL A 62 9.24 -3.18 6.09
N GLY A 63 9.45 -4.37 5.57
CA GLY A 63 8.64 -4.93 4.48
C GLY A 63 8.25 -6.38 4.75
N SER A 64 7.03 -6.76 4.42
CA SER A 64 6.53 -8.12 4.55
C SER A 64 5.35 -8.39 3.63
N ARG A 65 5.08 -9.66 3.42
CA ARG A 65 3.82 -10.14 2.83
C ARG A 65 2.69 -10.20 3.86
N ASP A 66 3.04 -10.17 5.14
CA ASP A 66 2.09 -10.23 6.25
C ASP A 66 1.59 -8.83 6.61
N PHE A 67 0.30 -8.65 6.57
CA PHE A 67 -0.36 -7.41 6.96
C PHE A 67 -0.17 -7.04 8.44
N ALA A 68 0.22 -8.00 9.29
CA ALA A 68 0.47 -7.74 10.70
C ALA A 68 1.54 -6.67 10.95
N ILE A 69 2.48 -6.45 10.01
CA ILE A 69 3.50 -5.38 10.17
C ILE A 69 2.92 -3.97 10.17
N MET A 70 1.67 -3.79 9.69
CA MET A 70 1.00 -2.49 9.70
C MET A 70 0.22 -2.22 11.00
N ASP A 71 0.29 -3.13 11.98
CA ASP A 71 -0.37 -2.96 13.27
C ASP A 71 -0.02 -1.61 13.90
N GLY A 72 -1.06 -0.89 14.34
CA GLY A 72 -0.94 0.43 14.93
C GLY A 72 -0.53 1.55 13.96
N ALA A 73 -0.70 1.38 12.65
CA ALA A 73 -0.43 2.46 11.69
C ALA A 73 -1.42 3.63 11.88
N ASP A 74 -0.90 4.86 11.84
CA ASP A 74 -1.70 6.10 11.88
C ASP A 74 -2.31 6.42 10.51
N ILE A 75 -1.54 6.12 9.45
CA ILE A 75 -1.96 6.32 8.06
C ILE A 75 -1.66 5.06 7.25
N VAL A 76 -2.60 4.68 6.41
CA VAL A 76 -2.43 3.64 5.39
C VAL A 76 -2.58 4.24 4.00
N ILE A 77 -1.55 4.09 3.16
CA ILE A 77 -1.63 4.47 1.74
C ILE A 77 -1.89 3.20 0.93
N ASN A 78 -3.06 3.10 0.33
CA ASN A 78 -3.43 1.97 -0.52
C ASN A 78 -3.09 2.24 -1.99
N THR A 79 -2.11 1.52 -2.50
CA THR A 79 -1.74 1.48 -3.92
C THR A 79 -1.98 0.12 -4.55
N ALA A 80 -2.59 -0.82 -3.79
CA ALA A 80 -2.78 -2.18 -4.22
C ALA A 80 -3.83 -2.27 -5.33
N GLY A 81 -3.47 -2.93 -6.41
CA GLY A 81 -4.35 -3.16 -7.55
C GLY A 81 -3.57 -3.72 -8.73
N VAL A 82 -4.29 -4.34 -9.65
CA VAL A 82 -3.74 -4.86 -10.90
C VAL A 82 -3.93 -3.80 -11.98
N PRO A 83 -2.86 -3.37 -12.66
CA PRO A 83 -2.96 -2.43 -13.76
C PRO A 83 -3.58 -3.11 -15.00
N ARG A 84 -4.19 -2.31 -15.87
CA ARG A 84 -4.69 -2.78 -17.16
C ARG A 84 -3.52 -3.05 -18.10
N SER A 85 -2.93 -4.22 -17.99
CA SER A 85 -1.79 -4.66 -18.80
C SER A 85 -2.17 -5.87 -19.66
N LYS A 86 -1.39 -6.07 -20.73
CA LYS A 86 -1.53 -7.23 -21.60
C LYS A 86 -1.22 -8.51 -20.83
N ARG A 87 -2.10 -9.51 -20.93
CA ARG A 87 -1.89 -10.84 -20.36
C ARG A 87 -0.83 -11.60 -21.16
N PRO A 88 -0.24 -12.66 -20.62
CA PRO A 88 0.72 -13.51 -21.35
C PRO A 88 0.15 -14.11 -22.65
N ASP A 89 -1.16 -14.31 -22.73
CA ASP A 89 -1.89 -14.79 -23.90
C ASP A 89 -2.13 -13.71 -24.96
N GLY A 90 -1.69 -12.48 -24.72
CA GLY A 90 -1.83 -11.34 -25.62
C GLY A 90 -3.14 -10.56 -25.47
N THR A 91 -4.09 -11.02 -24.64
CA THR A 91 -5.36 -10.34 -24.42
C THR A 91 -5.22 -9.17 -23.43
N ILE A 92 -6.12 -8.20 -23.51
CA ILE A 92 -6.21 -7.10 -22.56
C ILE A 92 -7.52 -7.30 -21.78
N PRO A 93 -7.50 -7.32 -20.43
CA PRO A 93 -8.71 -7.48 -19.66
C PRO A 93 -9.72 -6.36 -19.93
N THR A 94 -10.99 -6.68 -19.93
CA THR A 94 -12.05 -5.68 -19.99
C THR A 94 -12.03 -4.79 -18.75
N ARG A 95 -12.70 -3.64 -18.81
CA ARG A 95 -12.82 -2.76 -17.64
C ARG A 95 -13.58 -3.44 -16.50
N GLU A 96 -14.59 -4.24 -16.83
CA GLU A 96 -15.41 -4.97 -15.86
C GLU A 96 -14.62 -6.08 -15.17
N GLU A 97 -13.84 -6.86 -15.91
CA GLU A 97 -12.95 -7.88 -15.34
C GLU A 97 -11.91 -7.26 -14.40
N LEU A 98 -11.33 -6.14 -14.81
CA LEU A 98 -10.35 -5.43 -14.01
C LEU A 98 -10.97 -4.86 -12.73
N LEU A 99 -12.18 -4.29 -12.84
CA LEU A 99 -12.94 -3.78 -11.71
C LEU A 99 -13.23 -4.90 -10.70
N ALA A 100 -13.75 -6.04 -11.16
CA ALA A 100 -14.05 -7.17 -10.30
C ALA A 100 -12.79 -7.68 -9.55
N THR A 101 -11.67 -7.79 -10.26
CA THR A 101 -10.39 -8.19 -9.66
C THR A 101 -9.93 -7.19 -8.59
N ASN A 102 -9.95 -5.91 -8.90
CA ASN A 102 -9.48 -4.87 -7.98
C ASN A 102 -10.42 -4.69 -6.77
N LEU A 103 -11.73 -4.90 -6.92
CA LEU A 103 -12.65 -4.93 -5.79
C LEU A 103 -12.35 -6.10 -4.84
N GLY A 104 -12.03 -7.29 -5.35
CA GLY A 104 -11.60 -8.40 -4.51
C GLY A 104 -10.31 -8.12 -3.73
N ILE A 105 -9.35 -7.44 -4.37
CA ILE A 105 -8.12 -6.98 -3.68
C ILE A 105 -8.49 -5.94 -2.61
N THR A 106 -9.40 -5.03 -2.91
CA THR A 106 -9.86 -3.99 -1.98
C THR A 106 -10.52 -4.59 -0.74
N ASP A 107 -11.33 -5.65 -0.90
CA ASP A 107 -11.95 -6.35 0.23
C ASP A 107 -10.89 -6.93 1.18
N ALA A 108 -9.89 -7.61 0.63
CA ALA A 108 -8.78 -8.15 1.42
C ALA A 108 -7.97 -7.04 2.14
N VAL A 109 -7.74 -5.91 1.47
CA VAL A 109 -7.09 -4.73 2.06
C VAL A 109 -7.92 -4.15 3.21
N ALA A 110 -9.23 -3.99 3.01
CA ALA A 110 -10.12 -3.46 4.03
C ALA A 110 -10.18 -4.36 5.28
N ASP A 111 -10.25 -5.69 5.09
CA ASP A 111 -10.23 -6.64 6.20
C ASP A 111 -8.90 -6.59 6.96
N ALA A 112 -7.80 -6.46 6.26
CA ALA A 112 -6.47 -6.31 6.86
C ALA A 112 -6.36 -5.01 7.68
N ILE A 113 -6.88 -3.88 7.17
CA ILE A 113 -6.90 -2.60 7.88
C ILE A 113 -7.75 -2.70 9.15
N LYS A 114 -8.95 -3.25 9.05
CA LYS A 114 -9.83 -3.47 10.22
C LYS A 114 -9.17 -4.29 11.32
N SER A 115 -8.40 -5.29 10.93
CA SER A 115 -7.78 -6.21 11.88
C SER A 115 -6.54 -5.63 12.55
N ASN A 116 -5.76 -4.80 11.84
CA ASN A 116 -4.45 -4.36 12.31
C ASN A 116 -4.40 -2.87 12.70
N CYS A 117 -5.16 -2.01 12.00
CA CYS A 117 -5.14 -0.56 12.25
C CYS A 117 -6.50 0.10 11.97
N PRO A 118 -7.56 -0.27 12.73
CA PRO A 118 -8.93 0.18 12.47
C PRO A 118 -9.12 1.70 12.55
N ASP A 119 -8.28 2.39 13.30
CA ASP A 119 -8.34 3.85 13.49
C ASP A 119 -7.48 4.63 12.49
N ALA A 120 -6.81 3.95 11.56
CA ALA A 120 -5.93 4.59 10.59
C ALA A 120 -6.71 5.45 9.58
N THR A 121 -6.13 6.58 9.21
CA THR A 121 -6.58 7.33 8.03
C THR A 121 -6.12 6.62 6.77
N ILE A 122 -7.05 6.34 5.85
CA ILE A 122 -6.74 5.64 4.60
C ILE A 122 -6.68 6.65 3.46
N ILE A 123 -5.56 6.65 2.73
CA ILE A 123 -5.38 7.40 1.49
C ILE A 123 -5.32 6.38 0.36
N SER A 124 -6.32 6.35 -0.52
CA SER A 124 -6.34 5.44 -1.66
C SER A 124 -5.98 6.15 -2.96
N ILE A 125 -5.06 5.56 -3.71
CA ILE A 125 -4.67 5.98 -5.05
C ILE A 125 -4.76 4.81 -6.06
N ALA A 126 -5.36 3.70 -5.63
CA ALA A 126 -5.58 2.54 -6.48
C ALA A 126 -6.71 2.79 -7.50
N ASN A 127 -6.64 2.17 -8.67
CA ASN A 127 -7.62 2.37 -9.75
C ASN A 127 -8.48 1.11 -9.98
N PRO A 128 -9.77 1.31 -10.32
CA PRO A 128 -10.50 2.58 -10.54
C PRO A 128 -10.85 3.26 -9.21
N LEU A 129 -10.37 4.49 -9.05
CA LEU A 129 -10.34 5.19 -7.75
C LEU A 129 -11.72 5.30 -7.10
N ASP A 130 -12.73 5.81 -7.83
CA ASP A 130 -14.06 6.05 -7.28
C ASP A 130 -14.72 4.77 -6.73
N ALA A 131 -14.59 3.66 -7.46
CA ALA A 131 -15.16 2.39 -7.05
C ALA A 131 -14.43 1.81 -5.82
N ILE A 132 -13.10 1.95 -5.76
CA ILE A 132 -12.28 1.47 -4.65
C ILE A 132 -12.55 2.31 -3.39
N VAL A 133 -12.59 3.64 -3.51
CA VAL A 133 -12.90 4.53 -2.39
C VAL A 133 -14.29 4.24 -1.85
N TYR A 134 -15.31 4.16 -2.71
CA TYR A 134 -16.67 3.80 -2.31
C TYR A 134 -16.73 2.46 -1.56
N ARG A 135 -15.97 1.46 -2.03
CA ARG A 135 -15.91 0.16 -1.38
C ARG A 135 -15.23 0.24 -0.01
N LEU A 136 -14.13 0.99 0.11
CA LEU A 136 -13.42 1.19 1.37
C LEU A 136 -14.27 1.96 2.39
N GLU A 137 -14.97 3.03 1.98
CA GLU A 137 -15.87 3.81 2.85
C GLU A 137 -16.99 2.94 3.45
N GLY A 138 -17.51 1.97 2.72
CA GLY A 138 -18.47 1.01 3.24
C GLY A 138 -17.90 0.03 4.26
N MET A 139 -16.58 -0.06 4.40
CA MET A 139 -15.89 -1.06 5.20
C MET A 139 -14.97 -0.48 6.28
N THR A 140 -14.56 0.78 6.20
CA THR A 140 -13.60 1.45 7.10
C THR A 140 -14.11 2.83 7.54
N LEU A 141 -13.49 3.39 8.61
CA LEU A 141 -14.02 4.60 9.25
C LEU A 141 -13.61 5.92 8.57
N LEU A 142 -12.43 5.99 7.95
CA LEU A 142 -11.92 7.24 7.38
C LEU A 142 -11.10 7.00 6.11
N VAL A 143 -11.67 7.39 4.98
CA VAL A 143 -11.00 7.33 3.67
C VAL A 143 -10.82 8.72 3.10
N VAL A 144 -9.65 9.05 2.61
CA VAL A 144 -9.36 10.29 1.89
C VAL A 144 -9.06 9.95 0.43
N ASN A 145 -9.79 10.60 -0.45
CA ASN A 145 -9.55 10.49 -1.88
C ASN A 145 -8.40 11.42 -2.29
N ALA A 146 -7.34 10.85 -2.83
CA ALA A 146 -6.23 11.59 -3.41
C ALA A 146 -6.44 11.75 -4.93
N SER A 147 -7.34 12.63 -5.30
CA SER A 147 -7.56 13.05 -6.69
C SER A 147 -6.65 14.19 -7.08
#